data_1b394272e2cad3581cb2bff7efebd556
#
_entry.id   1b394272e2cad3581cb2bff7efebd556
#
_cell.length_a   1.000
_cell.length_b   1.000
_cell.length_c   1.000
_cell.angle_alpha   90.00
_cell.angle_beta   90.00
_cell.angle_gamma   90.00
#
_symmetry.space_group_name_H-M   'P 1'
#
loop_
_entity.id
_entity.type
_entity.pdbx_description
1 polymer ?
#
loop_
_entity_poly.entity_id
_entity_poly.type
_entity_poly.pdbx_seq_one_letter_code
_entity_poly.pdbx_strand_id
1 'polypeptide(L)'
;MKKRSMRGLAAALVLTMALPVTAFGAETVQVDGYDRMEGEAAEYQLSISNVTGKTTVAGKEAYVCQAPVKVSAVDALQTFEVTKYLSAGNALAAQGVMLPDGYTQESWDALYFDSEGEAVVKVGTTYTIKEPGIYRALGMYPAIAGGAEVYLVVEGNGQTAASLTKPQYTTAVPSTAKVLVNGKKVAFDAYTIGGNTYFKLRDVAAAVNGTAKSFNVTWDANAKAISLQGGTAYVAVGGELAAGDGTAKQALPSAAPVYRGWMEYAMPAYTINGSTYFKLRDLCSLMDIAVGWDDATKTITVDSTK
;
A
#
# COMPACT_ATOMS: atom_id res chain seq x y z
N MET A 1 1.36 29.85 -44.42
CA MET A 1 1.59 29.93 -42.96
C MET A 1 0.86 28.79 -42.29
N LYS A 2 1.57 27.71 -41.91
CA LYS A 2 1.00 26.55 -41.20
C LYS A 2 1.30 26.69 -39.71
N LYS A 3 0.27 26.87 -38.86
CA LYS A 3 0.40 26.87 -37.41
C LYS A 3 0.66 25.43 -36.92
N ARG A 4 1.84 25.19 -36.42
CA ARG A 4 2.17 23.97 -35.66
C ARG A 4 1.59 24.12 -34.24
N SER A 5 0.63 23.30 -33.92
CA SER A 5 0.14 23.11 -32.55
C SER A 5 1.15 22.25 -31.79
N MET A 6 1.88 22.85 -30.86
CA MET A 6 2.64 22.11 -29.86
C MET A 6 1.65 21.56 -28.85
N ARG A 7 1.39 20.25 -28.87
CA ARG A 7 0.76 19.55 -27.77
C ARG A 7 1.83 19.31 -26.70
N GLY A 8 1.76 20.11 -25.65
CA GLY A 8 2.59 19.92 -24.47
C GLY A 8 2.21 18.62 -23.77
N LEU A 9 3.19 17.73 -23.61
CA LEU A 9 3.12 16.59 -22.73
C LEU A 9 3.15 17.15 -21.30
N ALA A 10 2.01 17.19 -20.64
CA ALA A 10 1.96 17.41 -19.19
C ALA A 10 2.38 16.12 -18.51
N ALA A 11 3.67 15.99 -18.19
CA ALA A 11 4.12 15.03 -17.22
C ALA A 11 3.52 15.45 -15.87
N ALA A 12 2.55 14.69 -15.39
CA ALA A 12 2.06 14.84 -14.01
C ALA A 12 3.17 14.39 -13.07
N LEU A 13 3.98 15.34 -12.64
CA LEU A 13 4.89 15.19 -11.54
C LEU A 13 4.01 15.03 -10.28
N VAL A 14 3.82 13.80 -9.81
CA VAL A 14 3.26 13.55 -8.48
C VAL A 14 4.33 14.01 -7.48
N LEU A 15 4.32 15.30 -7.20
CA LEU A 15 5.06 15.88 -6.12
C LEU A 15 4.32 15.48 -4.84
N THR A 16 4.74 14.39 -4.19
CA THR A 16 4.38 14.15 -2.79
C THR A 16 5.06 15.26 -2.00
N MET A 17 4.37 16.39 -1.84
CA MET A 17 4.80 17.39 -0.90
C MET A 17 4.69 16.78 0.49
N ALA A 18 5.83 16.41 1.08
CA ALA A 18 5.89 16.23 2.51
C ALA A 18 5.43 17.57 3.11
N LEU A 19 4.33 17.52 3.87
CA LEU A 19 3.91 18.69 4.62
C LEU A 19 5.09 19.11 5.53
N PRO A 20 5.34 20.41 5.72
CA PRO A 20 6.39 20.84 6.62
C PRO A 20 6.12 20.26 8.01
N VAL A 21 7.15 19.70 8.62
CA VAL A 21 7.09 19.26 10.02
C VAL A 21 6.74 20.47 10.86
N THR A 22 5.54 20.47 11.45
CA THR A 22 5.18 21.46 12.46
C THR A 22 5.88 21.05 13.74
N ALA A 23 6.92 21.77 14.15
CA ALA A 23 7.67 21.46 15.36
C ALA A 23 6.88 21.88 16.60
N PHE A 24 6.77 20.97 17.56
CA PHE A 24 6.30 21.21 18.93
C PHE A 24 7.50 21.07 19.90
N GLY A 25 7.38 21.59 21.12
CA GLY A 25 8.20 21.08 22.22
C GLY A 25 7.82 19.61 22.49
N ALA A 26 8.73 18.79 23.01
CA ALA A 26 8.42 17.39 23.33
C ALA A 26 7.25 17.33 24.32
N GLU A 27 6.13 16.74 23.91
CA GLU A 27 4.89 16.69 24.71
C GLU A 27 4.28 15.30 24.71
N THR A 28 3.29 15.09 25.57
CA THR A 28 2.43 13.91 25.54
C THR A 28 1.12 14.29 24.86
N VAL A 29 0.76 13.54 23.83
CA VAL A 29 -0.46 13.74 23.04
C VAL A 29 -1.47 12.65 23.37
N GLN A 30 -2.73 13.00 23.48
CA GLN A 30 -3.87 12.09 23.56
C GLN A 30 -4.48 11.97 22.17
N VAL A 31 -4.82 10.75 21.77
CA VAL A 31 -5.47 10.47 20.49
C VAL A 31 -6.79 9.78 20.75
N ASP A 32 -7.87 10.40 20.32
CA ASP A 32 -9.21 9.87 20.44
C ASP A 32 -9.44 8.71 19.48
N GLY A 33 -10.22 7.73 19.90
CA GLY A 33 -10.69 6.66 19.05
C GLY A 33 -11.90 7.08 18.22
N TYR A 34 -12.28 6.22 17.30
CA TYR A 34 -13.43 6.41 16.42
C TYR A 34 -14.31 5.17 16.40
N ASP A 35 -15.61 5.34 16.61
CA ASP A 35 -16.62 4.30 16.42
C ASP A 35 -17.18 4.37 15.01
N ARG A 36 -16.94 3.32 14.21
CA ARG A 36 -17.43 3.23 12.83
C ARG A 36 -18.95 3.03 12.74
N MET A 37 -19.57 2.47 13.76
CA MET A 37 -21.01 2.17 13.76
C MET A 37 -21.84 3.40 14.07
N GLU A 38 -21.38 4.24 14.99
CA GLU A 38 -22.12 5.43 15.46
C GLU A 38 -21.63 6.72 14.81
N GLY A 39 -20.46 6.71 14.19
CA GLY A 39 -19.87 7.92 13.55
C GLY A 39 -19.41 8.97 14.54
N GLU A 40 -19.31 8.63 15.82
CA GLU A 40 -18.91 9.52 16.91
C GLU A 40 -17.50 9.19 17.41
N ALA A 41 -16.85 10.17 18.05
CA ALA A 41 -15.59 9.94 18.74
C ALA A 41 -15.86 9.00 19.93
N ALA A 42 -15.20 7.84 19.97
CA ALA A 42 -15.27 6.94 21.10
C ALA A 42 -14.41 7.49 22.26
N GLU A 43 -14.78 7.21 23.50
CA GLU A 43 -14.00 7.56 24.71
C GLU A 43 -12.64 6.84 24.80
N TYR A 44 -12.14 6.41 23.67
CA TYR A 44 -10.97 5.58 23.52
C TYR A 44 -9.75 6.44 23.20
N GLN A 45 -8.79 6.47 24.09
CA GLN A 45 -7.62 7.31 23.96
C GLN A 45 -6.34 6.50 24.00
N LEU A 46 -5.44 6.79 23.08
CA LEU A 46 -4.03 6.42 23.17
C LEU A 46 -3.24 7.63 23.66
N SER A 47 -2.35 7.40 24.61
CA SER A 47 -1.39 8.39 25.09
C SER A 47 -0.03 8.14 24.47
N ILE A 48 0.56 9.14 23.83
CA ILE A 48 1.84 9.06 23.11
C ILE A 48 2.78 10.10 23.69
N SER A 49 3.92 9.66 24.20
CA SER A 49 4.93 10.54 24.80
C SER A 49 5.97 11.03 23.78
N ASN A 50 6.70 12.08 24.14
CA ASN A 50 7.82 12.63 23.37
C ASN A 50 7.45 13.00 21.92
N VAL A 51 6.24 13.47 21.70
CA VAL A 51 5.81 14.02 20.43
C VAL A 51 6.48 15.36 20.19
N THR A 52 7.12 15.52 19.04
CA THR A 52 7.85 16.74 18.64
C THR A 52 7.26 17.42 17.42
N GLY A 53 6.27 16.79 16.78
CA GLY A 53 5.61 17.34 15.61
C GLY A 53 4.68 16.37 14.91
N LYS A 54 4.29 16.75 13.70
CA LYS A 54 3.49 15.94 12.79
C LYS A 54 4.10 15.90 11.41
N THR A 55 3.85 14.82 10.69
CA THR A 55 4.24 14.60 9.29
C THR A 55 3.20 13.74 8.60
N THR A 56 3.49 13.30 7.39
CA THR A 56 2.63 12.37 6.65
C THR A 56 3.40 11.11 6.30
N VAL A 57 2.82 9.97 6.62
CA VAL A 57 3.28 8.65 6.20
C VAL A 57 2.17 7.99 5.39
N ALA A 58 2.48 7.55 4.18
CA ALA A 58 1.50 6.87 3.34
C ALA A 58 0.23 7.68 3.04
N GLY A 59 0.32 9.01 3.04
CA GLY A 59 -0.82 9.89 2.87
C GLY A 59 -1.68 10.09 4.13
N LYS A 60 -1.32 9.43 5.24
CA LYS A 60 -1.99 9.56 6.54
C LYS A 60 -1.17 10.45 7.47
N GLU A 61 -1.83 11.19 8.34
CA GLU A 61 -1.16 11.96 9.40
C GLU A 61 -0.39 11.02 10.33
N ALA A 62 0.81 11.42 10.71
CA ALA A 62 1.68 10.70 11.63
C ALA A 62 2.30 11.65 12.63
N TYR A 63 2.41 11.23 13.88
CA TYR A 63 3.15 11.98 14.89
C TYR A 63 4.66 11.72 14.76
N VAL A 64 5.43 12.79 14.83
CA VAL A 64 6.90 12.71 14.94
C VAL A 64 7.25 12.67 16.41
N CYS A 65 8.05 11.71 16.81
CA CYS A 65 8.42 11.48 18.21
C CYS A 65 9.92 11.27 18.34
N GLN A 66 10.47 11.54 19.53
CA GLN A 66 11.85 11.20 19.88
C GLN A 66 11.92 9.92 20.69
N ALA A 67 12.78 8.99 20.31
CA ALA A 67 13.02 7.77 21.07
C ALA A 67 13.68 8.10 22.45
N PRO A 68 13.29 7.38 23.53
CA PRO A 68 12.24 6.37 23.61
C PRO A 68 10.84 6.98 23.66
N VAL A 69 9.86 6.31 23.00
CA VAL A 69 8.47 6.73 22.99
C VAL A 69 7.63 5.75 23.78
N LYS A 70 6.77 6.22 24.66
CA LYS A 70 5.77 5.40 25.34
C LYS A 70 4.43 5.60 24.66
N VAL A 71 3.77 4.48 24.34
CA VAL A 71 2.39 4.44 23.86
C VAL A 71 1.60 3.61 24.85
N SER A 72 0.54 4.16 25.42
CA SER A 72 -0.32 3.47 26.38
C SER A 72 -1.79 3.70 26.06
N ALA A 73 -2.62 2.68 26.29
CA ALA A 73 -4.06 2.88 26.31
C ALA A 73 -4.46 3.49 27.66
N VAL A 74 -5.43 4.41 27.62
CA VAL A 74 -5.95 5.04 28.84
C VAL A 74 -6.89 4.09 29.57
N ASP A 75 -7.57 3.20 28.81
CA ASP A 75 -8.44 2.16 29.39
C ASP A 75 -7.79 0.77 29.30
N ALA A 76 -7.72 0.07 30.44
CA ALA A 76 -7.14 -1.27 30.55
C ALA A 76 -7.95 -2.37 29.86
N LEU A 77 -9.21 -2.10 29.48
CA LEU A 77 -10.08 -3.05 28.78
C LEU A 77 -9.81 -3.14 27.28
N GLN A 78 -8.91 -2.33 26.79
CA GLN A 78 -8.61 -2.24 25.37
C GLN A 78 -7.44 -3.12 24.99
N THR A 79 -7.59 -3.82 23.89
CA THR A 79 -6.45 -4.45 23.23
C THR A 79 -5.85 -3.47 22.24
N PHE A 80 -4.57 -3.17 22.37
CA PHE A 80 -3.84 -2.45 21.34
C PHE A 80 -2.46 -3.06 21.16
N GLU A 81 -1.90 -2.81 20.00
CA GLU A 81 -0.57 -3.27 19.64
C GLU A 81 0.20 -2.13 18.96
N VAL A 82 1.51 -2.21 19.08
CA VAL A 82 2.44 -1.33 18.40
C VAL A 82 3.37 -2.17 17.57
N THR A 83 3.35 -1.98 16.26
CA THR A 83 4.17 -2.73 15.32
C THR A 83 5.10 -1.79 14.54
N LYS A 84 6.34 -2.24 14.31
CA LYS A 84 7.32 -1.54 13.48
C LYS A 84 7.21 -2.01 12.04
N TYR A 85 7.19 -1.09 11.10
CA TYR A 85 7.31 -1.43 9.69
C TYR A 85 8.76 -1.71 9.32
N LEU A 86 9.00 -2.70 8.46
CA LEU A 86 10.33 -3.03 7.96
C LEU A 86 10.97 -1.86 7.19
N SER A 87 10.16 -1.07 6.51
CA SER A 87 10.61 0.15 5.83
C SER A 87 9.49 1.18 5.72
N ALA A 88 9.84 2.42 5.42
CA ALA A 88 8.87 3.48 5.12
C ALA A 88 7.95 3.14 3.94
N GLY A 89 8.46 2.41 2.95
CA GLY A 89 7.66 1.94 1.82
C GLY A 89 6.62 0.90 2.22
N ASN A 90 6.90 0.08 3.23
CA ASN A 90 5.99 -0.97 3.69
C ASN A 90 4.77 -0.41 4.43
N ALA A 91 4.90 0.75 5.07
CA ALA A 91 3.76 1.45 5.66
C ALA A 91 2.67 1.79 4.63
N LEU A 92 3.06 1.95 3.36
CA LEU A 92 2.15 2.22 2.25
C LEU A 92 1.42 0.96 1.76
N ALA A 93 2.11 -0.17 1.76
CA ALA A 93 1.63 -1.41 1.14
C ALA A 93 0.80 -2.29 2.09
N ALA A 94 0.95 -2.10 3.41
CA ALA A 94 0.27 -2.92 4.42
C ALA A 94 -1.17 -2.47 4.73
N GLN A 95 -1.75 -1.60 3.92
CA GLN A 95 -3.11 -1.09 4.12
C GLN A 95 -4.13 -2.03 3.46
N GLY A 96 -5.24 -2.21 4.12
CA GLY A 96 -6.36 -3.02 3.65
C GLY A 96 -6.86 -3.96 4.74
N VAL A 97 -8.14 -4.27 4.68
CA VAL A 97 -8.82 -5.10 5.69
C VAL A 97 -8.86 -6.58 5.28
N MET A 98 -8.85 -6.82 3.97
CA MET A 98 -8.93 -8.17 3.40
C MET A 98 -7.60 -8.57 2.77
N LEU A 99 -7.10 -9.74 3.15
CA LEU A 99 -5.90 -10.30 2.55
C LEU A 99 -6.20 -10.94 1.19
N PRO A 100 -5.26 -10.89 0.23
CA PRO A 100 -5.37 -11.70 -0.99
C PRO A 100 -5.35 -13.19 -0.67
N ASP A 101 -5.98 -14.01 -1.50
CA ASP A 101 -5.96 -15.46 -1.33
C ASP A 101 -4.52 -16.01 -1.32
N GLY A 102 -4.32 -17.00 -0.45
CA GLY A 102 -3.02 -17.65 -0.27
C GLY A 102 -2.11 -16.97 0.76
N TYR A 103 -2.56 -15.88 1.37
CA TYR A 103 -1.89 -15.30 2.53
C TYR A 103 -2.63 -15.66 3.83
N THR A 104 -1.86 -16.03 4.83
CA THR A 104 -2.29 -16.02 6.24
C THR A 104 -1.92 -14.67 6.84
N GLN A 105 -2.53 -14.26 7.95
CA GLN A 105 -2.16 -13.04 8.66
C GLN A 105 -0.65 -13.04 8.99
N GLU A 106 -0.12 -14.16 9.48
CA GLU A 106 1.30 -14.31 9.80
C GLU A 106 2.21 -14.10 8.58
N SER A 107 1.90 -14.75 7.45
CA SER A 107 2.70 -14.60 6.23
C SER A 107 2.60 -13.19 5.63
N TRP A 108 1.48 -12.52 5.83
CA TRP A 108 1.28 -11.13 5.44
C TRP A 108 2.08 -10.19 6.32
N ASP A 109 1.98 -10.36 7.63
CA ASP A 109 2.68 -9.52 8.59
C ASP A 109 4.19 -9.60 8.42
N ALA A 110 4.73 -10.79 8.14
CA ALA A 110 6.15 -11.00 7.86
C ALA A 110 6.68 -10.21 6.64
N LEU A 111 5.80 -9.81 5.70
CA LEU A 111 6.20 -8.99 4.56
C LEU A 111 6.40 -7.50 4.93
N TYR A 112 5.73 -7.02 5.98
CA TYR A 112 5.64 -5.59 6.24
C TYR A 112 6.08 -5.17 7.63
N PHE A 113 6.01 -6.07 8.60
CA PHE A 113 6.30 -5.77 9.99
C PHE A 113 7.54 -6.49 10.47
N ASP A 114 8.28 -5.83 11.35
CA ASP A 114 9.38 -6.41 12.09
C ASP A 114 8.80 -7.07 13.36
N SER A 115 8.49 -8.37 13.26
CA SER A 115 7.93 -9.15 14.36
C SER A 115 8.99 -9.75 15.30
N GLU A 116 10.26 -9.76 14.88
CA GLU A 116 11.35 -10.39 15.64
C GLU A 116 12.22 -9.37 16.39
N GLY A 117 12.01 -8.07 16.13
CA GLY A 117 12.83 -7.01 16.69
C GLY A 117 12.49 -6.66 18.14
N GLU A 118 13.51 -6.37 18.95
CA GLU A 118 13.36 -5.82 20.31
C GLU A 118 13.06 -4.30 20.32
N ALA A 119 12.71 -3.74 19.18
CA ALA A 119 12.44 -2.31 19.00
C ALA A 119 11.27 -1.82 19.87
N VAL A 120 10.33 -2.72 20.19
CA VAL A 120 9.14 -2.42 20.96
C VAL A 120 9.04 -3.37 22.15
N VAL A 121 8.96 -2.82 23.37
CA VAL A 121 8.82 -3.59 24.59
C VAL A 121 7.49 -3.27 25.27
N LYS A 122 6.68 -4.31 25.52
CA LYS A 122 5.41 -4.21 26.23
C LYS A 122 5.57 -4.50 27.71
N VAL A 123 5.07 -3.60 28.55
CA VAL A 123 4.95 -3.81 30.00
C VAL A 123 3.56 -3.36 30.44
N GLY A 124 2.73 -4.31 30.87
CA GLY A 124 1.34 -4.04 31.19
C GLY A 124 0.58 -3.50 29.97
N THR A 125 -0.02 -2.33 30.09
CA THR A 125 -0.75 -1.62 29.03
C THR A 125 0.13 -0.61 28.28
N THR A 126 1.44 -0.60 28.49
CA THR A 126 2.35 0.39 27.90
C THR A 126 3.34 -0.31 26.97
N TYR A 127 3.47 0.21 25.78
CA TYR A 127 4.54 -0.11 24.85
C TYR A 127 5.61 0.96 24.90
N THR A 128 6.87 0.55 24.92
CA THR A 128 8.03 1.45 24.82
C THR A 128 8.75 1.16 23.51
N ILE A 129 8.77 2.16 22.64
CA ILE A 129 9.51 2.13 21.37
C ILE A 129 10.90 2.69 21.64
N LYS A 130 11.93 1.88 21.41
CA LYS A 130 13.33 2.23 21.73
C LYS A 130 14.13 2.68 20.51
N GLU A 131 13.73 2.26 19.32
CA GLU A 131 14.48 2.46 18.09
C GLU A 131 13.79 3.43 17.13
N PRO A 132 14.55 4.15 16.30
CA PRO A 132 13.98 4.93 15.22
C PRO A 132 13.30 4.04 14.19
N GLY A 133 12.28 4.60 13.55
CA GLY A 133 11.50 3.87 12.53
C GLY A 133 10.11 4.42 12.35
N ILE A 134 9.33 3.73 11.52
CA ILE A 134 7.91 4.00 11.34
C ILE A 134 7.12 2.90 12.04
N TYR A 135 6.16 3.30 12.85
CA TYR A 135 5.35 2.41 13.66
C TYR A 135 3.88 2.68 13.44
N ARG A 136 3.06 1.67 13.67
CA ARG A 136 1.62 1.78 13.78
C ARG A 136 1.21 1.36 15.19
N ALA A 137 0.46 2.21 15.87
CA ALA A 137 -0.30 1.83 17.06
C ALA A 137 -1.76 1.61 16.62
N LEU A 138 -2.24 0.39 16.79
CA LEU A 138 -3.59 -0.01 16.44
C LEU A 138 -4.28 -0.54 17.68
N GLY A 139 -5.31 0.16 18.11
CA GLY A 139 -6.17 -0.27 19.19
C GLY A 139 -7.54 -0.65 18.67
N MET A 140 -8.09 -1.75 19.19
CA MET A 140 -9.44 -2.21 18.88
C MET A 140 -10.23 -2.39 20.17
N TYR A 141 -11.48 -1.98 20.13
CA TYR A 141 -12.43 -2.20 21.20
C TYR A 141 -13.26 -3.45 20.87
N PRO A 142 -13.22 -4.52 21.70
CA PRO A 142 -13.85 -5.79 21.33
C PRO A 142 -15.36 -5.73 21.16
N ALA A 143 -16.02 -4.74 21.77
CA ALA A 143 -17.47 -4.62 21.80
C ALA A 143 -18.05 -3.75 20.68
N ILE A 144 -17.22 -3.00 19.96
CA ILE A 144 -17.66 -2.07 18.90
C ILE A 144 -16.73 -2.18 17.68
N ALA A 145 -17.26 -1.88 16.50
CA ALA A 145 -16.48 -1.87 15.26
C ALA A 145 -15.56 -0.63 15.14
N GLY A 146 -15.02 -0.16 16.25
CA GLY A 146 -14.22 1.05 16.38
C GLY A 146 -12.81 0.79 16.89
N GLY A 147 -11.99 1.82 16.89
CA GLY A 147 -10.64 1.77 17.39
C GLY A 147 -9.86 3.05 17.13
N ALA A 148 -8.61 3.07 17.50
CA ALA A 148 -7.67 4.12 17.15
C ALA A 148 -6.53 3.56 16.32
N GLU A 149 -6.25 4.15 15.18
CA GLU A 149 -5.07 3.85 14.38
C GLU A 149 -4.21 5.10 14.30
N VAL A 150 -2.95 4.98 14.72
CA VAL A 150 -2.01 6.10 14.76
C VAL A 150 -0.70 5.66 14.14
N TYR A 151 -0.18 6.51 13.26
CA TYR A 151 1.14 6.35 12.69
C TYR A 151 2.15 7.20 13.47
N LEU A 152 3.30 6.60 13.77
CA LEU A 152 4.39 7.25 14.49
C LEU A 152 5.65 7.19 13.64
N VAL A 153 6.35 8.32 13.56
CA VAL A 153 7.70 8.42 13.01
C VAL A 153 8.61 8.71 14.17
N VAL A 154 9.33 7.70 14.62
CA VAL A 154 10.22 7.81 15.77
C VAL A 154 11.62 8.12 15.30
N GLU A 155 12.11 9.29 15.67
CA GLU A 155 13.46 9.77 15.39
C GLU A 155 14.45 9.28 16.45
N GLY A 156 15.71 9.22 16.08
CA GLY A 156 16.81 8.86 16.98
C GLY A 156 18.00 8.31 16.22
N ASN A 157 19.14 8.15 16.87
CA ASN A 157 20.38 7.60 16.29
C ASN A 157 20.78 8.26 14.96
N GLY A 158 20.55 9.57 14.83
CA GLY A 158 20.81 10.32 13.59
C GLY A 158 19.75 10.18 12.48
N GLN A 159 18.71 9.37 12.69
CA GLN A 159 17.58 9.26 11.75
C GLN A 159 16.50 10.29 12.09
N THR A 160 16.12 11.08 11.10
CA THR A 160 15.10 12.13 11.20
C THR A 160 13.81 11.70 10.49
N ALA A 161 12.69 12.35 10.80
CA ALA A 161 11.44 12.12 10.11
C ALA A 161 11.58 12.25 8.58
N ALA A 162 12.32 13.24 8.12
CA ALA A 162 12.58 13.45 6.70
C ALA A 162 13.36 12.28 6.06
N SER A 163 14.30 11.67 6.78
CA SER A 163 15.04 10.50 6.29
C SER A 163 14.19 9.23 6.33
N LEU A 164 13.40 9.05 7.37
CA LEU A 164 12.55 7.87 7.57
C LEU A 164 11.35 7.82 6.61
N THR A 165 10.79 8.99 6.27
CA THR A 165 9.64 9.09 5.36
C THR A 165 10.02 9.27 3.90
N LYS A 166 11.33 9.33 3.60
CA LYS A 166 11.81 9.45 2.22
C LYS A 166 11.34 8.26 1.38
N PRO A 167 10.77 8.50 0.20
CA PRO A 167 10.36 7.42 -0.70
C PRO A 167 11.53 6.49 -1.02
N GLN A 168 11.33 5.19 -0.81
CA GLN A 168 12.31 4.17 -1.11
C GLN A 168 11.96 3.51 -2.44
N TYR A 169 12.81 3.72 -3.44
CA TYR A 169 12.67 3.08 -4.73
C TYR A 169 13.36 1.71 -4.73
N THR A 170 12.76 0.76 -5.41
CA THR A 170 13.38 -0.50 -5.74
C THR A 170 13.55 -0.62 -7.26
N THR A 171 14.47 -1.48 -7.70
CA THR A 171 14.67 -1.71 -9.12
C THR A 171 13.66 -2.72 -9.65
N ALA A 172 12.89 -2.32 -10.65
CA ALA A 172 12.02 -3.17 -11.44
C ALA A 172 12.75 -3.61 -12.71
N VAL A 173 13.02 -4.91 -12.84
CA VAL A 173 13.71 -5.48 -14.00
C VAL A 173 12.64 -5.97 -14.98
N PRO A 174 12.75 -5.69 -16.30
CA PRO A 174 11.79 -6.19 -17.29
C PRO A 174 11.65 -7.70 -17.21
N SER A 175 10.41 -8.19 -17.19
CA SER A 175 10.12 -9.61 -17.16
C SER A 175 10.33 -10.24 -18.54
N THR A 176 10.98 -11.40 -18.59
CA THR A 176 11.16 -12.19 -19.81
C THR A 176 10.13 -13.31 -19.95
N ALA A 177 9.18 -13.42 -19.01
CA ALA A 177 8.16 -14.45 -19.03
C ALA A 177 7.24 -14.29 -20.25
N LYS A 178 6.93 -15.41 -20.90
CA LYS A 178 5.88 -15.45 -21.92
C LYS A 178 4.52 -15.45 -21.21
N VAL A 179 3.54 -14.77 -21.79
CA VAL A 179 2.19 -14.73 -21.23
C VAL A 179 1.18 -15.19 -22.27
N LEU A 180 0.36 -16.16 -21.89
CA LEU A 180 -0.80 -16.62 -22.64
C LEU A 180 -2.08 -16.23 -21.90
N VAL A 181 -2.93 -15.46 -22.53
CA VAL A 181 -4.28 -15.16 -22.02
C VAL A 181 -5.27 -15.94 -22.84
N ASN A 182 -6.00 -16.86 -22.21
CA ASN A 182 -6.96 -17.77 -22.88
C ASN A 182 -6.31 -18.50 -24.10
N GLY A 183 -5.07 -18.96 -23.91
CA GLY A 183 -4.29 -19.66 -24.92
C GLY A 183 -3.64 -18.77 -26.00
N LYS A 184 -3.92 -17.45 -26.01
CA LYS A 184 -3.34 -16.52 -26.98
C LYS A 184 -2.16 -15.77 -26.37
N LYS A 185 -1.07 -15.61 -27.11
CA LYS A 185 0.09 -14.82 -26.68
C LYS A 185 -0.29 -13.34 -26.61
N VAL A 186 -0.02 -12.74 -25.44
CA VAL A 186 -0.21 -11.30 -25.20
C VAL A 186 1.12 -10.72 -24.72
N ALA A 187 1.51 -9.59 -25.28
CA ALA A 187 2.66 -8.83 -24.79
C ALA A 187 2.21 -7.90 -23.67
N PHE A 188 2.99 -7.88 -22.60
CA PHE A 188 2.78 -6.98 -21.46
C PHE A 188 4.06 -6.20 -21.17
N ASP A 189 3.92 -4.98 -20.76
CA ASP A 189 4.98 -4.25 -20.06
C ASP A 189 4.98 -4.72 -18.60
N ALA A 190 5.77 -5.75 -18.29
CA ALA A 190 5.81 -6.41 -17.00
C ALA A 190 7.22 -6.40 -16.41
N TYR A 191 7.30 -6.37 -15.08
CA TYR A 191 8.56 -6.26 -14.35
C TYR A 191 8.67 -7.31 -13.25
N THR A 192 9.90 -7.75 -12.99
CA THR A 192 10.25 -8.58 -11.84
C THR A 192 10.78 -7.67 -10.73
N ILE A 193 10.18 -7.76 -9.54
CA ILE A 193 10.58 -7.04 -8.33
C ILE A 193 10.58 -8.04 -7.17
N GLY A 194 11.69 -8.20 -6.46
CA GLY A 194 11.78 -9.13 -5.33
C GLY A 194 11.39 -10.57 -5.68
N GLY A 195 11.72 -11.03 -6.89
CA GLY A 195 11.40 -12.39 -7.37
C GLY A 195 9.94 -12.60 -7.83
N ASN A 196 9.07 -11.61 -7.72
CA ASN A 196 7.69 -11.67 -8.19
C ASN A 196 7.50 -10.87 -9.48
N THR A 197 6.57 -11.29 -10.34
CA THR A 197 6.24 -10.58 -11.57
C THR A 197 5.02 -9.69 -11.39
N TYR A 198 5.20 -8.42 -11.72
CA TYR A 198 4.21 -7.36 -11.60
C TYR A 198 3.75 -6.91 -12.98
N PHE A 199 2.46 -6.72 -13.13
CA PHE A 199 1.80 -6.33 -14.38
C PHE A 199 1.04 -5.03 -14.20
N LYS A 200 1.08 -4.19 -15.23
CA LYS A 200 0.29 -2.97 -15.24
C LYS A 200 -1.20 -3.31 -15.14
N LEU A 201 -1.87 -2.73 -14.14
CA LEU A 201 -3.25 -3.06 -13.80
C LEU A 201 -4.19 -2.98 -15.01
N ARG A 202 -4.11 -1.89 -15.76
CA ARG A 202 -4.98 -1.64 -16.92
C ARG A 202 -4.69 -2.57 -18.09
N ASP A 203 -3.47 -3.05 -18.23
CA ASP A 203 -3.12 -4.02 -19.27
C ASP A 203 -3.79 -5.38 -18.99
N VAL A 204 -3.82 -5.81 -17.72
CA VAL A 204 -4.52 -7.03 -17.34
C VAL A 204 -6.03 -6.88 -17.60
N ALA A 205 -6.63 -5.77 -17.18
CA ALA A 205 -8.04 -5.51 -17.43
C ALA A 205 -8.38 -5.50 -18.94
N ALA A 206 -7.55 -4.87 -19.76
CA ALA A 206 -7.70 -4.86 -21.22
C ALA A 206 -7.56 -6.26 -21.83
N ALA A 207 -6.59 -7.06 -21.35
CA ALA A 207 -6.33 -8.39 -21.87
C ALA A 207 -7.45 -9.42 -21.61
N VAL A 208 -8.20 -9.25 -20.51
CA VAL A 208 -9.33 -10.12 -20.16
C VAL A 208 -10.70 -9.51 -20.53
N ASN A 209 -10.69 -8.35 -21.17
CA ASN A 209 -11.93 -7.67 -21.58
C ASN A 209 -12.75 -8.51 -22.59
N GLY A 210 -14.05 -8.52 -22.44
CA GLY A 210 -14.96 -9.33 -23.28
C GLY A 210 -15.08 -10.79 -22.84
N THR A 211 -14.50 -11.16 -21.70
CA THR A 211 -14.64 -12.49 -21.09
C THR A 211 -15.60 -12.46 -19.89
N ALA A 212 -15.93 -13.63 -19.33
CA ALA A 212 -16.75 -13.74 -18.13
C ALA A 212 -16.11 -13.05 -16.91
N LYS A 213 -14.78 -12.89 -16.91
CA LYS A 213 -13.98 -12.27 -15.83
C LYS A 213 -13.53 -10.85 -16.18
N SER A 214 -14.21 -10.18 -17.12
CA SER A 214 -13.96 -8.76 -17.42
C SER A 214 -14.11 -7.91 -16.17
N PHE A 215 -13.26 -6.93 -16.01
CA PHE A 215 -13.40 -5.93 -14.94
C PHE A 215 -12.96 -4.54 -15.43
N ASN A 216 -13.61 -3.52 -14.90
CA ASN A 216 -13.22 -2.16 -15.14
C ASN A 216 -12.37 -1.60 -14.00
N VAL A 217 -11.54 -0.60 -14.31
CA VAL A 217 -10.64 0.06 -13.38
C VAL A 217 -10.95 1.54 -13.37
N THR A 218 -11.36 2.06 -12.22
CA THR A 218 -11.57 3.50 -12.03
C THR A 218 -10.63 4.04 -10.96
N TRP A 219 -10.36 5.33 -11.04
CA TRP A 219 -9.59 6.07 -10.06
C TRP A 219 -10.47 7.12 -9.40
N ASP A 220 -10.58 7.06 -8.08
CA ASP A 220 -11.20 8.12 -7.28
C ASP A 220 -10.12 9.13 -6.87
N ALA A 221 -10.19 10.33 -7.42
CA ALA A 221 -9.23 11.38 -7.17
C ALA A 221 -9.34 11.98 -5.75
N ASN A 222 -10.52 11.91 -5.14
CA ASN A 222 -10.75 12.45 -3.79
C ASN A 222 -10.23 11.47 -2.73
N ALA A 223 -10.59 10.20 -2.86
CA ALA A 223 -10.11 9.13 -1.99
C ALA A 223 -8.67 8.68 -2.33
N LYS A 224 -8.13 9.09 -3.48
CA LYS A 224 -6.85 8.60 -4.04
C LYS A 224 -6.81 7.07 -4.09
N ALA A 225 -7.89 6.46 -4.51
CA ALA A 225 -8.14 5.04 -4.45
C ALA A 225 -8.39 4.43 -5.83
N ILE A 226 -8.05 3.16 -5.97
CA ILE A 226 -8.35 2.33 -7.13
C ILE A 226 -9.62 1.55 -6.83
N SER A 227 -10.60 1.56 -7.76
CA SER A 227 -11.79 0.72 -7.68
C SER A 227 -11.82 -0.28 -8.84
N LEU A 228 -12.02 -1.56 -8.50
CA LEU A 228 -12.14 -2.68 -9.41
C LEU A 228 -13.60 -3.11 -9.48
N GLN A 229 -14.16 -3.08 -10.68
CA GLN A 229 -15.56 -3.38 -10.94
C GLN A 229 -15.66 -4.69 -11.75
N GLY A 230 -15.77 -5.81 -11.04
CA GLY A 230 -15.92 -7.13 -11.67
C GLY A 230 -17.22 -7.26 -12.47
N GLY A 231 -17.21 -8.07 -13.54
CA GLY A 231 -18.36 -8.27 -14.42
C GLY A 231 -18.68 -7.07 -15.31
N THR A 232 -17.81 -6.04 -15.33
CA THR A 232 -18.01 -4.82 -16.10
C THR A 232 -16.97 -4.74 -17.21
N ALA A 233 -17.37 -4.36 -18.42
CA ALA A 233 -16.45 -4.19 -19.53
C ALA A 233 -15.40 -3.11 -19.20
N TYR A 234 -14.15 -3.38 -19.54
CA TYR A 234 -13.06 -2.43 -19.35
C TYR A 234 -13.22 -1.22 -20.28
N VAL A 235 -13.10 -0.04 -19.74
CA VAL A 235 -13.10 1.22 -20.50
C VAL A 235 -11.65 1.65 -20.72
N ALA A 236 -11.19 1.56 -21.96
CA ALA A 236 -9.82 1.91 -22.32
C ALA A 236 -9.54 3.41 -22.12
N VAL A 237 -8.37 3.71 -21.56
CA VAL A 237 -7.89 5.09 -21.36
C VAL A 237 -6.75 5.45 -22.33
N GLY A 238 -6.23 4.45 -23.05
CA GLY A 238 -5.15 4.56 -24.01
C GLY A 238 -3.79 4.16 -23.45
N GLY A 239 -2.98 3.53 -24.30
CA GLY A 239 -1.64 3.01 -23.93
C GLY A 239 -1.65 1.67 -23.20
N GLU A 240 -2.79 0.96 -23.19
CA GLU A 240 -2.85 -0.43 -22.71
C GLU A 240 -2.12 -1.35 -23.69
N LEU A 241 -1.50 -2.39 -23.13
CA LEU A 241 -0.74 -3.41 -23.87
C LEU A 241 0.35 -2.84 -24.79
N ALA A 242 0.79 -1.61 -24.53
CA ALA A 242 1.94 -1.04 -25.20
C ALA A 242 3.20 -1.81 -24.80
N ALA A 243 4.07 -2.11 -25.76
CA ALA A 243 5.33 -2.77 -25.48
C ALA A 243 6.21 -1.90 -24.58
N GLY A 244 6.78 -2.50 -23.55
CA GLY A 244 7.81 -1.86 -22.73
C GLY A 244 9.08 -1.61 -23.53
N ASP A 245 9.91 -0.68 -23.09
CA ASP A 245 11.18 -0.35 -23.72
C ASP A 245 12.32 -1.34 -23.38
N GLY A 246 12.02 -2.35 -22.57
CA GLY A 246 12.99 -3.38 -22.18
C GLY A 246 14.06 -2.91 -21.20
N THR A 247 13.91 -1.72 -20.58
CA THR A 247 14.89 -1.19 -19.63
C THR A 247 14.39 -1.28 -18.19
N ALA A 248 15.33 -1.44 -17.24
CA ALA A 248 15.02 -1.42 -15.83
C ALA A 248 14.45 -0.04 -15.40
N LYS A 249 13.52 -0.04 -14.47
CA LYS A 249 12.84 1.15 -13.97
C LYS A 249 12.98 1.28 -12.46
N GLN A 250 12.77 2.48 -11.97
CA GLN A 250 12.56 2.71 -10.55
C GLN A 250 11.09 2.47 -10.22
N ALA A 251 10.84 1.61 -9.25
CA ALA A 251 9.53 1.30 -8.73
C ALA A 251 9.36 1.86 -7.32
N LEU A 252 8.27 2.56 -7.08
CA LEU A 252 7.92 3.07 -5.77
C LEU A 252 6.72 2.27 -5.24
N PRO A 253 6.74 1.77 -3.99
CA PRO A 253 5.56 1.17 -3.39
C PRO A 253 4.34 2.09 -3.51
N SER A 254 3.21 1.53 -3.94
CA SER A 254 1.96 2.28 -4.10
C SER A 254 1.19 2.34 -2.80
N ALA A 255 0.73 3.55 -2.45
CA ALA A 255 -0.12 3.80 -1.29
C ALA A 255 -1.63 3.77 -1.61
N ALA A 256 -1.99 3.60 -2.87
CA ALA A 256 -3.38 3.70 -3.27
C ALA A 256 -4.19 2.51 -2.73
N PRO A 257 -5.22 2.75 -1.90
CA PRO A 257 -6.16 1.71 -1.50
C PRO A 257 -6.83 1.08 -2.72
N VAL A 258 -7.09 -0.22 -2.63
CA VAL A 258 -7.75 -0.98 -3.70
C VAL A 258 -9.10 -1.48 -3.20
N TYR A 259 -10.15 -1.09 -3.87
CA TYR A 259 -11.51 -1.51 -3.55
C TYR A 259 -12.08 -2.44 -4.61
N ARG A 260 -12.77 -3.49 -4.16
CA ARG A 260 -13.70 -4.28 -4.98
C ARG A 260 -15.07 -4.22 -4.34
N GLY A 261 -16.00 -3.51 -4.98
CA GLY A 261 -17.25 -3.12 -4.35
C GLY A 261 -16.99 -2.11 -3.22
N TRP A 262 -17.48 -2.42 -2.03
CA TRP A 262 -17.30 -1.60 -0.82
C TRP A 262 -16.14 -2.06 0.08
N MET A 263 -15.49 -3.17 -0.27
CA MET A 263 -14.42 -3.77 0.52
C MET A 263 -13.06 -3.28 0.05
N GLU A 264 -12.21 -2.92 1.00
CA GLU A 264 -10.81 -2.57 0.80
C GLU A 264 -9.93 -3.82 0.93
N TYR A 265 -9.05 -4.01 -0.06
CA TYR A 265 -8.12 -5.13 -0.11
C TYR A 265 -6.69 -4.64 0.08
N ALA A 266 -5.95 -5.38 0.90
CA ALA A 266 -4.52 -5.21 1.03
C ALA A 266 -3.83 -5.79 -0.21
N MET A 267 -3.33 -4.93 -1.10
CA MET A 267 -2.71 -5.36 -2.36
C MET A 267 -1.36 -4.68 -2.57
N PRO A 268 -0.25 -5.40 -2.37
CA PRO A 268 1.06 -4.87 -2.67
C PRO A 268 1.16 -4.45 -4.13
N ALA A 269 1.50 -3.19 -4.35
CA ALA A 269 1.60 -2.63 -5.68
C ALA A 269 2.79 -1.67 -5.77
N TYR A 270 3.23 -1.43 -6.99
CA TYR A 270 4.26 -0.45 -7.28
C TYR A 270 3.79 0.55 -8.33
N THR A 271 4.19 1.79 -8.17
CA THR A 271 4.07 2.80 -9.21
C THR A 271 5.37 2.83 -10.01
N ILE A 272 5.26 2.61 -11.31
CA ILE A 272 6.36 2.68 -12.28
C ILE A 272 5.91 3.62 -13.41
N ASN A 273 6.65 4.70 -13.64
CA ASN A 273 6.34 5.69 -14.69
C ASN A 273 4.88 6.17 -14.67
N GLY A 274 4.33 6.40 -13.46
CA GLY A 274 2.96 6.89 -13.28
C GLY A 274 1.84 5.84 -13.47
N SER A 275 2.19 4.58 -13.72
CA SER A 275 1.25 3.46 -13.80
C SER A 275 1.38 2.56 -12.57
N THR A 276 0.26 1.96 -12.14
CA THR A 276 0.25 1.03 -11.01
C THR A 276 0.37 -0.40 -11.50
N TYR A 277 1.31 -1.14 -10.91
CA TYR A 277 1.62 -2.54 -11.21
C TYR A 277 1.31 -3.39 -10.00
N PHE A 278 0.60 -4.48 -10.22
CA PHE A 278 0.25 -5.46 -9.21
C PHE A 278 0.92 -6.80 -9.48
N LYS A 279 1.22 -7.54 -8.42
CA LYS A 279 1.59 -8.93 -8.54
C LYS A 279 0.44 -9.67 -9.22
N LEU A 280 0.73 -10.32 -10.36
CA LEU A 280 -0.31 -10.88 -11.22
C LEU A 280 -1.21 -11.87 -10.49
N ARG A 281 -0.61 -12.73 -9.67
CA ARG A 281 -1.36 -13.77 -8.94
C ARG A 281 -2.38 -13.17 -7.99
N ASP A 282 -1.98 -12.14 -7.24
CA ASP A 282 -2.87 -11.50 -6.25
C ASP A 282 -4.03 -10.77 -6.95
N LEU A 283 -3.74 -10.05 -8.04
CA LEU A 283 -4.78 -9.38 -8.83
C LEU A 283 -5.75 -10.38 -9.46
N CYS A 284 -5.23 -11.45 -10.05
CA CYS A 284 -6.05 -12.47 -10.70
C CYS A 284 -6.89 -13.25 -9.70
N SER A 285 -6.33 -13.57 -8.52
CA SER A 285 -7.09 -14.17 -7.42
C SER A 285 -8.24 -13.27 -6.98
N LEU A 286 -7.96 -11.97 -6.75
CA LEU A 286 -8.99 -11.00 -6.40
C LEU A 286 -10.12 -10.93 -7.45
N MET A 287 -9.80 -11.12 -8.72
CA MET A 287 -10.77 -11.06 -9.83
C MET A 287 -11.31 -12.43 -10.24
N ASP A 288 -10.98 -13.49 -9.48
CA ASP A 288 -11.41 -14.87 -9.75
C ASP A 288 -10.96 -15.35 -11.15
N ILE A 289 -9.72 -15.04 -11.51
CA ILE A 289 -9.06 -15.41 -12.76
C ILE A 289 -7.98 -16.46 -12.46
N ALA A 290 -7.99 -17.58 -13.15
CA ALA A 290 -7.00 -18.62 -12.95
C ALA A 290 -5.64 -18.24 -13.55
N VAL A 291 -4.56 -18.46 -12.77
CA VAL A 291 -3.17 -18.21 -13.20
C VAL A 291 -2.34 -19.46 -12.99
N GLY A 292 -1.63 -19.87 -14.04
CA GLY A 292 -0.70 -20.98 -14.02
C GLY A 292 0.72 -20.53 -14.39
N TRP A 293 1.72 -21.34 -14.02
CA TRP A 293 3.11 -21.19 -14.40
C TRP A 293 3.66 -22.49 -14.94
N ASP A 294 4.26 -22.44 -16.11
CA ASP A 294 5.03 -23.54 -16.71
C ASP A 294 6.52 -23.21 -16.62
N ASP A 295 7.23 -23.92 -15.75
CA ASP A 295 8.62 -23.67 -15.51
C ASP A 295 9.51 -24.10 -16.69
N ALA A 296 9.12 -25.12 -17.44
CA ALA A 296 9.88 -25.62 -18.59
C ALA A 296 9.91 -24.61 -19.74
N THR A 297 8.78 -23.95 -19.99
CA THR A 297 8.64 -22.97 -21.07
C THR A 297 8.74 -21.52 -20.60
N LYS A 298 8.86 -21.29 -19.27
CA LYS A 298 8.82 -19.96 -18.63
C LYS A 298 7.59 -19.17 -19.07
N THR A 299 6.45 -19.85 -19.06
CA THR A 299 5.18 -19.31 -19.55
C THR A 299 4.17 -19.13 -18.41
N ILE A 300 3.62 -17.94 -18.30
CA ILE A 300 2.48 -17.62 -17.46
C ILE A 300 1.20 -17.87 -18.28
N THR A 301 0.25 -18.59 -17.72
CA THR A 301 -1.09 -18.77 -18.30
C THR A 301 -2.13 -18.04 -17.48
N VAL A 302 -2.98 -17.29 -18.15
CA VAL A 302 -4.12 -16.58 -17.55
C VAL A 302 -5.39 -17.12 -18.21
N ASP A 303 -6.29 -17.70 -17.43
CA ASP A 303 -7.57 -18.23 -17.92
C ASP A 303 -8.72 -17.45 -17.27
N SER A 304 -9.38 -16.64 -18.08
CA SER A 304 -10.54 -15.81 -17.70
C SER A 304 -11.85 -16.33 -18.28
N THR A 305 -11.88 -17.59 -18.72
CA THR A 305 -13.06 -18.20 -19.35
C THR A 305 -13.90 -19.01 -18.39
N LYS A 306 -13.39 -19.28 -17.20
CA LYS A 306 -14.04 -20.13 -16.19
C LYS A 306 -14.61 -19.33 -15.04
#